data_49a94cb911e8e9ae276a96f41253d2fc
#
_entry.id   49a94cb911e8e9ae276a96f41253d2fc
#
_cell.length_a   1.000
_cell.length_b   1.000
_cell.length_c   1.000
_cell.angle_alpha   90.00
_cell.angle_beta   90.00
_cell.angle_gamma   90.00
#
_symmetry.space_group_name_H-M   'P 1'
#
loop_
_entity.id
_entity.type
_entity.pdbx_description
1 polymer ?
#
loop_
_entity_poly.entity_id
_entity_poly.type
_entity_poly.pdbx_seq_one_letter_code
_entity_poly.pdbx_strand_id
1 'polypeptide(L)'
;VDTETTGLTPARADLVGICLSADVGKGAYVPVGHVAPQQDLLGGDNKSDLRQLPLADVIKKLKPLLEDPAVLKVGHNMKYDWQMLAKHGVAMAPVDDTM
;
A
#
# COMPACT_ATOMS: atom_id res chain seq x y z
N VAL A 1 -3.35 -8.15 3.28
CA VAL A 1 -2.61 -7.07 2.59
C VAL A 1 -3.29 -6.73 1.29
N ASP A 2 -3.43 -5.46 1.03
CA ASP A 2 -4.01 -4.96 -0.21
C ASP A 2 -3.35 -3.63 -0.55
N THR A 3 -3.23 -3.32 -1.83
CA THR A 3 -2.67 -2.05 -2.27
C THR A 3 -3.70 -1.26 -3.04
N GLU A 4 -3.61 0.07 -2.93
CA GLU A 4 -4.37 1.00 -3.75
C GLU A 4 -3.40 1.70 -4.69
N THR A 5 -3.75 1.77 -5.96
CA THR A 5 -2.86 2.26 -7.00
C THR A 5 -3.59 3.15 -7.99
N THR A 6 -2.82 3.79 -8.86
CA THR A 6 -3.38 4.68 -9.88
C THR A 6 -3.91 3.97 -11.11
N GLY A 7 -3.69 2.66 -11.24
CA GLY A 7 -4.13 1.94 -12.43
C GLY A 7 -4.11 0.43 -12.29
N LEU A 8 -4.44 -0.24 -13.38
CA LEU A 8 -4.60 -1.69 -13.41
C LEU A 8 -3.34 -2.44 -13.86
N THR A 9 -2.38 -1.72 -14.43
CA THR A 9 -1.13 -2.33 -14.91
C THR A 9 -0.01 -1.99 -13.95
N PRO A 10 0.52 -2.98 -13.19
CA PRO A 10 1.51 -2.69 -12.15
C PRO A 10 2.74 -1.96 -12.67
N ALA A 11 3.17 -2.25 -13.89
CA ALA A 11 4.35 -1.62 -14.46
C ALA A 11 4.20 -0.11 -14.66
N ARG A 12 2.96 0.38 -14.80
CA ARG A 12 2.65 1.78 -15.08
C ARG A 12 1.93 2.50 -13.96
N ALA A 13 1.44 1.74 -12.99
CA ALA A 13 0.69 2.32 -11.89
C ALA A 13 1.61 2.77 -10.77
N ASP A 14 1.14 3.75 -10.01
CA ASP A 14 1.84 4.23 -8.83
C ASP A 14 1.09 3.78 -7.58
N LEU A 15 1.85 3.44 -6.55
CA LEU A 15 1.28 3.04 -5.27
C LEU A 15 0.77 4.28 -4.54
N VAL A 16 -0.50 4.27 -4.14
CA VAL A 16 -1.10 5.37 -3.39
C VAL A 16 -1.46 5.01 -1.97
N GLY A 17 -1.58 3.73 -1.65
CA GLY A 17 -1.87 3.32 -0.29
C GLY A 17 -1.70 1.83 -0.09
N ILE A 18 -1.58 1.44 1.17
CA ILE A 18 -1.46 0.04 1.58
C ILE A 18 -2.45 -0.22 2.70
N CYS A 19 -3.25 -1.28 2.54
CA CYS A 19 -4.19 -1.72 3.55
C CYS A 19 -3.64 -2.95 4.25
N LEU A 20 -3.70 -2.95 5.57
CA LEU A 20 -3.21 -4.05 6.40
C LEU A 20 -4.21 -4.41 7.46
N SER A 21 -4.33 -5.69 7.78
CA SER A 21 -5.12 -6.17 8.89
C SER A 21 -4.46 -7.41 9.48
N ALA A 22 -4.38 -7.45 10.79
CA ALA A 22 -3.90 -8.61 11.54
C ALA A 22 -5.01 -9.27 12.34
N ASP A 23 -6.12 -8.58 12.53
CA ASP A 23 -7.25 -9.07 13.31
C ASP A 23 -8.55 -8.87 12.55
N VAL A 24 -9.49 -9.78 12.76
CA VAL A 24 -10.83 -9.68 12.18
C VAL A 24 -11.51 -8.40 12.67
N GLY A 25 -12.08 -7.65 11.76
CA GLY A 25 -12.80 -6.43 12.08
C GLY A 25 -11.93 -5.21 12.33
N LYS A 26 -10.61 -5.36 12.17
CA LYS A 26 -9.66 -4.24 12.34
C LYS A 26 -8.80 -4.12 11.10
N GLY A 27 -8.65 -2.91 10.61
CA GLY A 27 -7.79 -2.64 9.47
C GLY A 27 -7.14 -1.29 9.58
N ALA A 28 -6.04 -1.13 8.88
CA ALA A 28 -5.32 0.12 8.80
C ALA A 28 -5.03 0.45 7.34
N TYR A 29 -5.18 1.71 6.99
CA TYR A 29 -4.83 2.20 5.67
C TYR A 29 -3.68 3.20 5.79
N VAL A 30 -2.63 2.97 5.03
CA VAL A 30 -1.45 3.83 5.03
C VAL A 30 -1.40 4.57 3.69
N PRO A 31 -1.80 5.84 3.64
CA PRO A 31 -1.74 6.63 2.40
C PRO A 31 -0.31 7.10 2.14
N VAL A 32 0.16 6.93 0.91
CA VAL A 32 1.54 7.29 0.55
C VAL A 32 1.66 8.09 -0.73
N GLY A 33 0.66 8.02 -1.60
CA GLY A 33 0.77 8.66 -2.91
C GLY A 33 -0.49 9.38 -3.35
N HIS A 34 -1.38 9.69 -2.42
CA HIS A 34 -2.60 10.41 -2.77
C HIS A 34 -2.28 11.82 -3.23
N VAL A 35 -2.93 12.22 -4.30
CA VAL A 35 -2.84 13.58 -4.81
C VAL A 35 -4.15 14.28 -4.45
N ALA A 36 -4.03 15.42 -3.76
CA ALA A 36 -5.18 16.25 -3.48
C ALA A 36 -5.49 17.04 -4.76
N PRO A 37 -6.64 16.80 -5.39
CA PRO A 37 -6.93 17.41 -6.68
C PRO A 37 -7.29 18.88 -6.52
N GLN A 38 -8.39 19.34 -7.14
CA GLN A 38 -8.74 20.76 -7.15
C GLN A 38 -8.95 21.36 -5.77
N GLN A 39 -9.20 20.54 -4.78
CA GLN A 39 -9.38 21.04 -3.42
C GLN A 39 -8.18 21.84 -2.96
N ASP A 40 -6.99 21.40 -3.30
CA ASP A 40 -5.78 22.11 -2.93
C ASP A 40 -5.70 23.48 -3.57
N LEU A 41 -6.21 23.59 -4.78
CA LEU A 41 -6.21 24.86 -5.49
C LEU A 41 -7.21 25.85 -4.91
N LEU A 42 -8.28 25.34 -4.33
CA LEU A 42 -9.36 26.18 -3.83
C LEU A 42 -9.19 26.56 -2.38
N GLY A 43 -8.70 25.65 -1.57
CA GLY A 43 -8.65 25.89 -0.15
C GLY A 43 -7.30 25.66 0.49
N GLY A 44 -6.55 24.76 -0.02
CA GLY A 44 -5.23 24.45 0.52
C GLY A 44 -5.21 23.79 1.88
N ASP A 45 -6.29 23.79 2.60
CA ASP A 45 -6.37 23.19 3.93
C ASP A 45 -6.96 21.80 3.93
N ASN A 46 -7.50 21.34 2.82
CA ASN A 46 -8.03 19.99 2.70
C ASN A 46 -6.99 18.92 2.90
N LYS A 47 -5.76 19.25 2.64
CA LYS A 47 -4.65 18.33 2.85
C LYS A 47 -4.51 17.87 4.30
N SER A 48 -5.09 18.62 5.23
CA SER A 48 -5.04 18.24 6.63
C SER A 48 -5.88 17.02 6.94
N ASP A 49 -6.84 16.67 6.08
CA ASP A 49 -7.71 15.54 6.29
C ASP A 49 -7.03 14.22 5.96
N LEU A 50 -5.99 14.25 5.14
CA LEU A 50 -5.29 13.04 4.72
C LEU A 50 -3.80 13.21 5.00
N ARG A 51 -3.35 12.56 6.07
CA ARG A 51 -1.93 12.59 6.42
C ARG A 51 -1.23 11.45 5.71
N GLN A 52 -0.40 11.82 4.76
CA GLN A 52 0.38 10.86 4.00
C GLN A 52 1.78 10.73 4.57
N LEU A 53 2.28 9.51 4.57
CA LEU A 53 3.64 9.22 4.97
C LEU A 53 4.52 9.15 3.73
N PRO A 54 5.81 9.54 3.84
CA PRO A 54 6.72 9.37 2.73
C PRO A 54 6.80 7.90 2.34
N LEU A 55 6.65 7.62 1.05
CA LEU A 55 6.64 6.26 0.55
C LEU A 55 7.87 5.48 0.97
N ALA A 56 9.05 6.09 0.87
CA ALA A 56 10.30 5.43 1.23
C ALA A 56 10.32 4.99 2.70
N ASP A 57 9.78 5.83 3.59
CA ASP A 57 9.74 5.50 5.02
C ASP A 57 8.76 4.37 5.30
N VAL A 58 7.62 4.37 4.63
CA VAL A 58 6.62 3.31 4.78
C VAL A 58 7.19 1.98 4.30
N ILE A 59 7.81 1.96 3.14
CA ILE A 59 8.41 0.76 2.59
C ILE A 59 9.51 0.25 3.52
N LYS A 60 10.35 1.14 4.02
CA LYS A 60 11.42 0.77 4.94
C LYS A 60 10.90 0.11 6.21
N LYS A 61 9.76 0.59 6.72
CA LYS A 61 9.18 0.05 7.96
C LYS A 61 8.41 -1.24 7.73
N LEU A 62 7.74 -1.37 6.60
CA LEU A 62 6.92 -2.54 6.30
C LEU A 62 7.72 -3.70 5.70
N LYS A 63 8.85 -3.41 5.06
CA LYS A 63 9.65 -4.44 4.41
C LYS A 63 10.00 -5.61 5.33
N PRO A 64 10.50 -5.39 6.56
CA PRO A 64 10.82 -6.50 7.44
C PRO A 64 9.62 -7.41 7.70
N LEU A 65 8.43 -6.84 7.89
CA LEU A 65 7.21 -7.62 8.12
C LEU A 65 6.79 -8.37 6.86
N LEU A 66 6.80 -7.71 5.73
CA LEU A 66 6.32 -8.29 4.47
C LEU A 66 7.26 -9.38 3.93
N GLU A 67 8.52 -9.31 4.29
CA GLU A 67 9.52 -10.30 3.90
C GLU A 67 9.78 -11.35 4.95
N ASP A 68 9.17 -11.25 6.13
CA ASP A 68 9.40 -12.18 7.24
C ASP A 68 8.81 -13.55 6.91
N PRO A 69 9.63 -14.61 6.86
CA PRO A 69 9.12 -15.95 6.54
C PRO A 69 8.20 -16.53 7.61
N ALA A 70 8.20 -15.99 8.81
CA ALA A 70 7.32 -16.43 9.90
C ALA A 70 5.93 -15.80 9.82
N VAL A 71 5.71 -14.83 8.94
CA VAL A 71 4.44 -14.13 8.80
C VAL A 71 3.84 -14.41 7.43
N LEU A 72 2.72 -15.12 7.41
CA LEU A 72 1.98 -15.37 6.16
C LEU A 72 1.18 -14.12 5.79
N LYS A 73 1.35 -13.64 4.56
CA LYS A 73 0.61 -12.51 4.03
C LYS A 73 -0.51 -13.03 3.17
N VAL A 74 -1.74 -12.67 3.53
CA VAL A 74 -2.94 -13.12 2.84
C VAL A 74 -3.58 -11.96 2.12
N GLY A 75 -4.07 -12.20 0.91
CA GLY A 75 -4.76 -11.18 0.15
C GLY A 75 -5.58 -11.78 -0.98
N HIS A 76 -6.20 -10.92 -1.77
CA HIS A 76 -6.99 -11.32 -2.92
C HIS A 76 -6.35 -10.72 -4.16
N ASN A 77 -6.10 -11.56 -5.18
CA ASN A 77 -5.36 -11.17 -6.38
C ASN A 77 -3.96 -10.65 -6.02
N MET A 78 -3.27 -11.40 -5.19
CA MET A 78 -1.97 -11.01 -4.63
C MET A 78 -0.89 -10.83 -5.69
N LYS A 79 -1.09 -11.38 -6.86
CA LYS A 79 -0.13 -11.22 -7.96
C LYS A 79 0.08 -9.74 -8.28
N TYR A 80 -1.00 -8.97 -8.30
CA TYR A 80 -0.91 -7.54 -8.53
C TYR A 80 -0.14 -6.84 -7.40
N ASP A 81 -0.54 -7.11 -6.16
CA ASP A 81 0.09 -6.48 -4.99
C ASP A 81 1.56 -6.88 -4.89
N TRP A 82 1.87 -8.14 -5.16
CA TRP A 82 3.24 -8.63 -5.14
C TRP A 82 4.12 -7.88 -6.14
N GLN A 83 3.61 -7.69 -7.35
CA GLN A 83 4.34 -6.96 -8.39
C GLN A 83 4.50 -5.48 -8.02
N MET A 84 3.46 -4.88 -7.48
CA MET A 84 3.50 -3.47 -7.07
C MET A 84 4.54 -3.25 -5.98
N LEU A 85 4.57 -4.11 -4.97
CA LEU A 85 5.55 -4.01 -3.90
C LEU A 85 6.97 -4.33 -4.38
N ALA A 86 7.11 -5.23 -5.33
CA ALA A 86 8.42 -5.55 -5.90
C ALA A 86 9.05 -4.34 -6.61
N LYS A 87 8.23 -3.46 -7.18
CA LYS A 87 8.74 -2.21 -7.78
C LYS A 87 9.45 -1.34 -6.75
N HIS A 88 9.10 -1.49 -5.49
CA HIS A 88 9.67 -0.71 -4.39
C HIS A 88 10.70 -1.51 -3.60
N GLY A 89 11.14 -2.63 -4.13
CA GLY A 89 12.20 -3.42 -3.52
C GLY A 89 11.73 -4.37 -2.42
N VAL A 90 10.43 -4.66 -2.35
CA VAL A 90 9.87 -5.57 -1.35
C VAL A 90 9.57 -6.93 -1.99
N ALA A 91 10.21 -7.97 -1.48
CA ALA A 91 9.97 -9.35 -1.90
C ALA A 91 9.04 -10.01 -0.88
N MET A 92 7.74 -9.75 -1.02
CA MET A 92 6.74 -10.23 -0.07
C MET A 92 6.61 -11.75 -0.13
N ALA A 93 6.87 -12.41 0.99
CA ALA A 93 6.80 -13.87 1.11
C ALA A 93 6.77 -14.27 2.58
N PRO A 94 6.08 -15.38 2.95
CA PRO A 94 5.19 -16.17 2.10
C PRO A 94 3.85 -15.47 1.88
N VAL A 95 3.18 -15.82 0.79
CA VAL A 95 1.88 -15.24 0.46
C VAL A 95 0.86 -16.34 0.22
N ASP A 96 -0.40 -16.03 0.50
CA ASP A 96 -1.54 -16.88 0.20
C ASP A 96 -2.60 -16.01 -0.47
N ASP A 97 -3.13 -16.49 -1.59
CA ASP A 97 -4.07 -15.74 -2.40
C ASP A 97 -5.43 -16.41 -2.33
N THR A 98 -6.44 -15.64 -1.93
CA THR A 98 -7.81 -16.14 -1.83
C THR A 98 -8.54 -16.19 -3.16
N MET A 99 -7.94 -15.64 -4.21
CA MET A 99 -8.53 -15.63 -5.53
C MET A 99 -8.54 -17.00 -6.21
#